data_098cc8aea3ea3949a5e01748ed8a0ea3
#
_entry.id   098cc8aea3ea3949a5e01748ed8a0ea3
#
_cell.length_a   1.000
_cell.length_b   1.000
_cell.length_c   1.000
_cell.angle_alpha   90.00
_cell.angle_beta   90.00
_cell.angle_gamma   90.00
#
_symmetry.space_group_name_H-M   'P 1'
#
loop_
_entity.id
_entity.type
_entity.pdbx_description
1 polymer ?
#
loop_
_entity_poly.entity_id
_entity_poly.type
_entity_poly.pdbx_seq_one_letter_code
_entity_poly.pdbx_strand_id
1 'polypeptide(L)'
;MSKFFVGLVSCLVALGGCSSGPRGTPERVVGLTFPQVEGRALSGERVNVPSAYRGAPVILIIAYRQNSQFDVDRWVLGLLQAGISTRIVELPTIDGIVPGVVSEAIDSGMRSGIPSEDWPSVVTIYDDANRIIDAFGEQNPIPARVVLLNSSGVIEWFHDRGYSPRLALELRGRLERFQ
;
A
#
# COMPACT_ATOMS: atom_id res chain seq x y z
N MET A 1 66.75 -23.12 -22.67
CA MET A 1 65.42 -23.81 -22.56
C MET A 1 64.61 -23.05 -21.51
N SER A 2 63.83 -22.12 -21.96
CA SER A 2 63.02 -21.24 -21.08
C SER A 2 61.57 -21.67 -21.16
N LYS A 3 60.97 -22.05 -20.01
CA LYS A 3 59.55 -22.43 -19.91
C LYS A 3 58.73 -21.19 -19.46
N PHE A 4 57.93 -20.67 -20.36
CA PHE A 4 56.93 -19.67 -20.02
C PHE A 4 55.73 -20.34 -19.33
N PHE A 5 55.41 -19.87 -18.12
CA PHE A 5 54.23 -20.23 -17.39
C PHE A 5 53.18 -19.16 -17.67
N VAL A 6 52.11 -19.49 -18.46
CA VAL A 6 50.99 -18.63 -18.69
C VAL A 6 49.95 -18.87 -17.58
N GLY A 7 49.83 -17.92 -16.66
CA GLY A 7 48.81 -17.94 -15.62
C GLY A 7 47.47 -17.49 -16.19
N LEU A 8 46.51 -18.41 -16.19
CA LEU A 8 45.10 -18.14 -16.55
C LEU A 8 44.40 -17.45 -15.37
N VAL A 9 44.18 -16.15 -15.45
CA VAL A 9 43.34 -15.39 -14.50
C VAL A 9 41.90 -15.62 -14.87
N SER A 10 41.19 -16.45 -14.11
CA SER A 10 39.73 -16.67 -14.24
C SER A 10 39.03 -15.53 -13.57
N CYS A 11 38.49 -14.60 -14.38
CA CYS A 11 37.67 -13.51 -13.91
C CYS A 11 36.25 -14.03 -13.67
N LEU A 12 35.88 -14.30 -12.41
CA LEU A 12 34.49 -14.61 -12.03
C LEU A 12 33.65 -13.32 -12.11
N VAL A 13 32.94 -13.13 -13.20
CA VAL A 13 31.92 -12.10 -13.30
C VAL A 13 30.68 -12.60 -12.53
N ALA A 14 30.48 -12.10 -11.32
CA ALA A 14 29.22 -12.28 -10.60
C ALA A 14 28.13 -11.49 -11.33
N LEU A 15 27.34 -12.18 -12.15
CA LEU A 15 26.11 -11.65 -12.72
C LEU A 15 25.10 -11.48 -11.58
N GLY A 16 25.05 -10.29 -10.99
CA GLY A 16 23.96 -9.86 -10.13
C GLY A 16 22.69 -9.85 -10.94
N GLY A 17 21.91 -10.92 -10.86
CA GLY A 17 20.60 -11.01 -11.49
C GLY A 17 19.68 -9.96 -10.87
N CYS A 18 19.41 -8.85 -11.59
CA CYS A 18 18.27 -7.99 -11.30
C CYS A 18 17.01 -8.82 -11.50
N SER A 19 16.38 -9.23 -10.40
CA SER A 19 15.09 -9.90 -10.40
C SER A 19 14.02 -8.89 -10.87
N SER A 20 13.75 -8.86 -12.16
CA SER A 20 12.69 -8.05 -12.79
C SER A 20 11.34 -8.77 -12.78
N GLY A 21 10.94 -9.34 -11.63
CA GLY A 21 9.58 -9.86 -11.44
C GLY A 21 8.55 -8.72 -11.33
N PRO A 22 7.25 -8.99 -11.51
CA PRO A 22 6.21 -7.97 -11.36
C PRO A 22 6.28 -7.33 -9.97
N ARG A 23 6.17 -5.98 -9.92
CA ARG A 23 6.15 -5.21 -8.68
C ARG A 23 4.88 -5.54 -7.89
N GLY A 24 4.92 -5.42 -6.56
CA GLY A 24 3.75 -5.56 -5.71
C GLY A 24 3.28 -6.99 -5.47
N THR A 25 4.12 -8.01 -5.59
CA THR A 25 3.75 -9.35 -5.12
C THR A 25 3.98 -9.48 -3.60
N PRO A 26 3.19 -10.32 -2.89
CA PRO A 26 3.38 -10.53 -1.45
C PRO A 26 4.83 -10.85 -1.07
N GLU A 27 5.51 -11.69 -1.85
CA GLU A 27 6.89 -12.13 -1.62
C GLU A 27 7.90 -10.97 -1.72
N ARG A 28 7.52 -9.87 -2.38
CA ARG A 28 8.41 -8.73 -2.60
C ARG A 28 8.19 -7.59 -1.62
N VAL A 29 6.99 -7.44 -1.08
CA VAL A 29 6.62 -6.29 -0.24
C VAL A 29 6.52 -6.64 1.24
N VAL A 30 6.16 -7.87 1.60
CA VAL A 30 6.08 -8.31 3.00
C VAL A 30 7.48 -8.30 3.63
N GLY A 31 7.59 -7.71 4.82
CA GLY A 31 8.86 -7.49 5.52
C GLY A 31 9.55 -6.16 5.18
N LEU A 32 9.11 -5.45 4.14
CA LEU A 32 9.61 -4.11 3.84
C LEU A 32 8.87 -3.04 4.64
N THR A 33 9.53 -1.91 4.87
CA THR A 33 8.86 -0.72 5.40
C THR A 33 7.97 -0.10 4.32
N PHE A 34 6.75 0.29 4.71
CA PHE A 34 5.84 1.01 3.80
C PHE A 34 6.50 2.33 3.33
N PRO A 35 6.36 2.70 2.05
CA PRO A 35 6.95 3.94 1.53
C PRO A 35 6.44 5.15 2.32
N GLN A 36 7.35 6.09 2.61
CA GLN A 36 6.97 7.36 3.24
C GLN A 36 6.29 8.23 2.21
N VAL A 37 5.03 8.58 2.46
CA VAL A 37 4.22 9.44 1.60
C VAL A 37 3.44 10.45 2.43
N GLU A 38 3.21 11.63 1.86
CA GLU A 38 2.29 12.62 2.43
C GLU A 38 0.95 12.56 1.70
N GLY A 39 -0.14 12.56 2.46
CA GLY A 39 -1.49 12.67 1.96
C GLY A 39 -2.28 13.74 2.69
N ARG A 40 -3.49 14.00 2.18
CA ARG A 40 -4.46 14.87 2.82
C ARG A 40 -5.69 14.06 3.23
N ALA A 41 -6.03 14.08 4.52
CA ALA A 41 -7.29 13.54 4.99
C ALA A 41 -8.47 14.39 4.47
N LEU A 42 -9.64 13.78 4.27
CA LEU A 42 -10.84 14.53 3.88
C LEU A 42 -11.27 15.54 4.96
N SER A 43 -10.85 15.35 6.22
CA SER A 43 -10.98 16.33 7.32
C SER A 43 -10.10 17.57 7.14
N GLY A 44 -9.12 17.55 6.20
CA GLY A 44 -8.27 18.67 5.84
C GLY A 44 -6.82 18.59 6.35
N GLU A 45 -6.50 17.67 7.26
CA GLU A 45 -5.16 17.54 7.81
C GLU A 45 -4.21 16.86 6.83
N ARG A 46 -2.92 17.25 6.90
CA ARG A 46 -1.82 16.53 6.27
C ARG A 46 -1.44 15.32 7.11
N VAL A 47 -1.28 14.17 6.46
CA VAL A 47 -1.00 12.89 7.10
C VAL A 47 0.24 12.27 6.47
N ASN A 48 1.27 12.01 7.29
CA ASN A 48 2.47 11.30 6.84
C ASN A 48 2.30 9.79 7.10
N VAL A 49 2.15 9.00 6.05
CA VAL A 49 1.99 7.55 6.11
C VAL A 49 3.36 6.89 5.91
N PRO A 50 3.78 5.92 6.70
CA PRO A 50 3.09 5.28 7.82
C PRO A 50 3.31 5.98 9.17
N SER A 51 4.06 7.07 9.21
CA SER A 51 4.53 7.69 10.47
C SER A 51 3.40 8.08 11.42
N ALA A 52 2.27 8.55 10.88
CA ALA A 52 1.08 8.92 11.67
C ALA A 52 0.38 7.74 12.35
N TYR A 53 0.71 6.50 11.95
CA TYR A 53 0.07 5.28 12.45
C TYR A 53 1.02 4.40 13.28
N ARG A 54 2.23 4.88 13.58
CA ARG A 54 3.16 4.13 14.43
C ARG A 54 2.61 3.94 15.84
N GLY A 55 3.04 2.85 16.48
CA GLY A 55 2.63 2.49 17.83
C GLY A 55 1.51 1.43 17.90
N ALA A 56 0.74 1.26 16.84
CA ALA A 56 -0.27 0.21 16.72
C ALA A 56 -0.34 -0.32 15.28
N PRO A 57 -0.85 -1.55 15.06
CA PRO A 57 -1.12 -2.04 13.72
C PRO A 57 -2.18 -1.19 13.02
N VAL A 58 -2.08 -1.09 11.68
CA VAL A 58 -3.05 -0.39 10.82
C VAL A 58 -3.27 -1.18 9.53
N ILE A 59 -4.50 -1.18 9.04
CA ILE A 59 -4.85 -1.70 7.72
C ILE A 59 -5.00 -0.53 6.76
N LEU A 60 -4.23 -0.53 5.68
CA LEU A 60 -4.31 0.44 4.61
C LEU A 60 -5.01 -0.20 3.41
N ILE A 61 -6.00 0.50 2.82
CA ILE A 61 -6.71 0.09 1.62
C ILE A 61 -6.41 1.10 0.52
N ILE A 62 -5.55 0.74 -0.42
CA ILE A 62 -5.05 1.60 -1.49
C ILE A 62 -5.92 1.40 -2.73
N ALA A 63 -6.40 2.49 -3.32
CA ALA A 63 -7.22 2.48 -4.53
C ALA A 63 -6.66 3.45 -5.57
N TYR A 64 -6.50 2.98 -6.83
CA TYR A 64 -5.92 3.79 -7.91
C TYR A 64 -6.98 4.37 -8.87
N ARG A 65 -8.21 3.87 -8.83
CA ARG A 65 -9.27 4.26 -9.75
C ARG A 65 -10.59 4.44 -9.01
N GLN A 66 -11.42 5.33 -9.49
CA GLN A 66 -12.74 5.56 -8.91
C GLN A 66 -13.60 4.29 -8.84
N ASN A 67 -13.55 3.44 -9.86
CA ASN A 67 -14.30 2.18 -9.87
C ASN A 67 -13.70 1.08 -8.96
N SER A 68 -12.56 1.33 -8.30
CA SER A 68 -12.06 0.48 -7.22
C SER A 68 -12.93 0.60 -5.96
N GLN A 69 -13.77 1.65 -5.84
CA GLN A 69 -14.56 1.91 -4.64
C GLN A 69 -15.43 0.71 -4.25
N PHE A 70 -16.02 0.00 -5.21
CA PHE A 70 -16.80 -1.21 -4.92
C PHE A 70 -16.00 -2.30 -4.21
N ASP A 71 -14.69 -2.40 -4.48
CA ASP A 71 -13.83 -3.38 -3.81
C ASP A 71 -13.38 -2.85 -2.44
N VAL A 72 -13.10 -1.55 -2.33
CA VAL A 72 -12.81 -0.87 -1.06
C VAL A 72 -13.97 -1.06 -0.09
N ASP A 73 -15.21 -0.78 -0.50
CA ASP A 73 -16.40 -0.93 0.33
C ASP A 73 -16.57 -2.35 0.84
N ARG A 74 -16.34 -3.36 -0.02
CA ARG A 74 -16.40 -4.77 0.38
C ARG A 74 -15.32 -5.12 1.41
N TRP A 75 -14.11 -4.57 1.24
CA TRP A 75 -13.03 -4.76 2.21
C TRP A 75 -13.41 -4.14 3.55
N VAL A 76 -13.82 -2.86 3.59
CA VAL A 76 -14.20 -2.17 4.82
C VAL A 76 -15.30 -2.94 5.55
N LEU A 77 -16.42 -3.23 4.85
CA LEU A 77 -17.54 -3.99 5.43
C LEU A 77 -17.12 -5.39 5.89
N GLY A 78 -16.33 -6.10 5.08
CA GLY A 78 -15.88 -7.44 5.43
C GLY A 78 -14.94 -7.48 6.62
N LEU A 79 -14.06 -6.50 6.78
CA LEU A 79 -13.18 -6.38 7.94
C LEU A 79 -13.98 -6.06 9.21
N LEU A 80 -14.96 -5.15 9.13
CA LEU A 80 -15.87 -4.85 10.24
C LEU A 80 -16.71 -6.08 10.64
N GLN A 81 -17.28 -6.79 9.66
CA GLN A 81 -18.03 -8.03 9.90
C GLN A 81 -17.15 -9.16 10.49
N ALA A 82 -15.86 -9.19 10.15
CA ALA A 82 -14.90 -10.10 10.76
C ALA A 82 -14.55 -9.72 12.22
N GLY A 83 -15.08 -8.60 12.76
CA GLY A 83 -14.81 -8.14 14.12
C GLY A 83 -13.45 -7.47 14.30
N ILE A 84 -12.87 -6.96 13.22
CA ILE A 84 -11.59 -6.23 13.27
C ILE A 84 -11.85 -4.83 13.81
N SER A 85 -11.22 -4.49 14.94
CA SER A 85 -11.24 -3.17 15.58
C SER A 85 -9.98 -2.35 15.32
N THR A 86 -9.00 -2.93 14.63
CA THR A 86 -7.77 -2.21 14.20
C THR A 86 -8.16 -1.09 13.25
N ARG A 87 -7.45 0.06 13.34
CA ARG A 87 -7.67 1.19 12.45
C ARG A 87 -7.59 0.77 10.98
N ILE A 88 -8.61 1.12 10.21
CA ILE A 88 -8.66 0.98 8.76
C ILE A 88 -8.52 2.37 8.15
N VAL A 89 -7.67 2.53 7.16
CA VAL A 89 -7.44 3.80 6.45
C VAL A 89 -7.53 3.54 4.96
N GLU A 90 -8.38 4.29 4.28
CA GLU A 90 -8.45 4.29 2.83
C GLU A 90 -7.40 5.27 2.28
N LEU A 91 -6.65 4.83 1.27
CA LEU A 91 -5.65 5.63 0.58
C LEU A 91 -5.99 5.74 -0.91
N PRO A 92 -6.94 6.60 -1.31
CA PRO A 92 -7.11 6.98 -2.71
C PRO A 92 -5.77 7.55 -3.21
N THR A 93 -5.20 6.92 -4.24
CA THR A 93 -3.86 7.25 -4.76
C THR A 93 -4.02 7.68 -6.21
N ILE A 94 -3.88 8.98 -6.46
CA ILE A 94 -4.19 9.61 -7.74
C ILE A 94 -2.90 10.06 -8.40
N ASP A 95 -2.50 9.30 -9.43
CA ASP A 95 -1.27 9.56 -10.19
C ASP A 95 -1.41 10.77 -11.12
N GLY A 96 -0.28 11.43 -11.36
CA GLY A 96 -0.16 12.55 -12.27
C GLY A 96 -0.11 13.91 -11.57
N ILE A 97 0.06 14.95 -12.38
CA ILE A 97 0.05 16.34 -11.88
C ILE A 97 -1.41 16.77 -11.69
N VAL A 98 -1.85 16.81 -10.44
CA VAL A 98 -3.21 17.24 -10.07
C VAL A 98 -3.16 18.69 -9.56
N PRO A 99 -3.63 19.68 -10.34
CA PRO A 99 -3.71 21.05 -9.86
C PRO A 99 -4.57 21.17 -8.59
N GLY A 100 -4.23 22.08 -7.67
CA GLY A 100 -4.92 22.21 -6.38
C GLY A 100 -6.44 22.41 -6.48
N VAL A 101 -6.93 23.10 -7.52
CA VAL A 101 -8.36 23.24 -7.78
C VAL A 101 -9.03 21.91 -8.13
N VAL A 102 -8.32 21.03 -8.85
CA VAL A 102 -8.84 19.71 -9.24
C VAL A 102 -8.81 18.76 -8.04
N SER A 103 -7.74 18.77 -7.23
CA SER A 103 -7.69 17.96 -6.01
C SER A 103 -8.81 18.35 -5.04
N GLU A 104 -9.08 19.65 -4.86
CA GLU A 104 -10.18 20.11 -4.01
C GLU A 104 -11.57 19.67 -4.55
N ALA A 105 -11.75 19.67 -5.86
CA ALA A 105 -13.00 19.19 -6.47
C ALA A 105 -13.17 17.66 -6.24
N ILE A 106 -12.09 16.88 -6.33
CA ILE A 106 -12.10 15.45 -6.04
C ILE A 106 -12.42 15.21 -4.57
N ASP A 107 -11.69 15.87 -3.64
CA ASP A 107 -11.92 15.74 -2.21
C ASP A 107 -13.35 16.16 -1.82
N SER A 108 -13.87 17.23 -2.41
CA SER A 108 -15.25 17.67 -2.22
C SER A 108 -16.27 16.65 -2.71
N GLY A 109 -16.00 16.02 -3.87
CA GLY A 109 -16.82 14.92 -4.39
C GLY A 109 -16.85 13.73 -3.42
N MET A 110 -15.73 13.34 -2.87
CA MET A 110 -15.65 12.27 -1.86
C MET A 110 -16.39 12.65 -0.57
N ARG A 111 -16.21 13.88 -0.06
CA ARG A 111 -16.94 14.36 1.13
C ARG A 111 -18.46 14.32 0.96
N SER A 112 -18.98 14.48 -0.25
CA SER A 112 -20.42 14.42 -0.48
C SER A 112 -21.02 13.03 -0.33
N GLY A 113 -20.19 11.97 -0.45
CA GLY A 113 -20.62 10.58 -0.35
C GLY A 113 -20.17 9.86 0.92
N ILE A 114 -19.28 10.46 1.71
CA ILE A 114 -18.67 9.84 2.91
C ILE A 114 -19.14 10.60 4.16
N PRO A 115 -19.65 9.91 5.21
CA PRO A 115 -19.98 10.53 6.48
C PRO A 115 -18.78 11.30 7.08
N SER A 116 -19.03 12.45 7.69
CA SER A 116 -17.96 13.31 8.21
C SER A 116 -17.11 12.68 9.31
N GLU A 117 -17.68 11.76 10.05
CA GLU A 117 -16.97 10.96 11.07
C GLU A 117 -15.89 10.06 10.48
N ASP A 118 -15.99 9.66 9.21
CA ASP A 118 -15.04 8.81 8.51
C ASP A 118 -13.94 9.59 7.77
N TRP A 119 -14.09 10.93 7.59
CA TRP A 119 -13.13 11.76 6.86
C TRP A 119 -11.68 11.64 7.35
N PRO A 120 -11.38 11.51 8.66
CA PRO A 120 -10.00 11.31 9.12
C PRO A 120 -9.39 9.96 8.68
N SER A 121 -10.22 9.01 8.26
CA SER A 121 -9.80 7.67 7.83
C SER A 121 -9.64 7.56 6.30
N VAL A 122 -9.95 8.61 5.55
CA VAL A 122 -9.75 8.67 4.09
C VAL A 122 -8.67 9.70 3.79
N VAL A 123 -7.49 9.24 3.36
CA VAL A 123 -6.30 10.06 3.14
C VAL A 123 -5.88 9.97 1.67
N THR A 124 -6.13 11.00 0.90
CA THR A 124 -5.81 11.04 -0.53
C THR A 124 -4.33 11.34 -0.74
N ILE A 125 -3.67 10.51 -1.55
CA ILE A 125 -2.28 10.68 -1.97
C ILE A 125 -2.25 11.24 -3.39
N TYR A 126 -1.67 12.42 -3.56
CA TYR A 126 -1.48 13.09 -4.86
C TYR A 126 0.00 13.10 -5.26
N ASP A 127 0.80 13.96 -4.66
CA ASP A 127 2.18 14.21 -5.09
C ASP A 127 3.11 13.00 -4.94
N ASP A 128 2.88 12.17 -3.94
CA ASP A 128 3.66 10.96 -3.65
C ASP A 128 3.04 9.67 -4.24
N ALA A 129 2.02 9.78 -5.11
CA ALA A 129 1.32 8.62 -5.71
C ALA A 129 2.29 7.64 -6.37
N ASN A 130 3.31 8.15 -7.08
CA ASN A 130 4.31 7.33 -7.74
C ASN A 130 5.07 6.40 -6.78
N ARG A 131 5.33 6.82 -5.54
CA ARG A 131 5.99 5.98 -4.54
C ARG A 131 5.16 4.76 -4.16
N ILE A 132 3.83 4.94 -4.09
CA ILE A 132 2.89 3.84 -3.84
C ILE A 132 2.84 2.90 -5.05
N ILE A 133 2.72 3.46 -6.26
CA ILE A 133 2.67 2.69 -7.51
C ILE A 133 3.97 1.90 -7.72
N ASP A 134 5.12 2.50 -7.46
CA ASP A 134 6.41 1.83 -7.57
C ASP A 134 6.57 0.66 -6.58
N ALA A 135 6.02 0.80 -5.37
CA ALA A 135 6.07 -0.25 -4.35
C ALA A 135 5.10 -1.40 -4.67
N PHE A 136 3.86 -1.09 -5.03
CA PHE A 136 2.77 -2.07 -5.10
C PHE A 136 2.32 -2.43 -6.52
N GLY A 137 2.81 -1.72 -7.54
CA GLY A 137 2.48 -1.96 -8.95
C GLY A 137 1.10 -1.46 -9.36
N GLU A 138 0.88 -1.35 -10.68
CA GLU A 138 -0.36 -0.86 -11.28
C GLU A 138 -0.91 -1.79 -12.38
N GLN A 139 -0.39 -3.02 -12.52
CA GLN A 139 -0.78 -3.94 -13.61
C GLN A 139 -2.26 -4.30 -13.62
N ASN A 140 -2.90 -4.30 -12.44
CA ASN A 140 -4.34 -4.48 -12.29
C ASN A 140 -4.89 -3.38 -11.38
N PRO A 141 -5.28 -2.20 -11.89
CA PRO A 141 -5.57 -1.03 -11.06
C PRO A 141 -6.96 -1.06 -10.40
N ILE A 142 -7.84 -2.00 -10.76
CA ILE A 142 -9.23 -2.03 -10.26
C ILE A 142 -9.35 -2.63 -8.86
N PRO A 143 -8.81 -3.84 -8.55
CA PRO A 143 -8.86 -4.33 -7.18
C PRO A 143 -8.05 -3.43 -6.24
N ALA A 144 -8.57 -3.20 -5.06
CA ALA A 144 -7.85 -2.50 -4.00
C ALA A 144 -6.62 -3.31 -3.57
N ARG A 145 -5.57 -2.59 -3.16
CA ARG A 145 -4.41 -3.18 -2.50
C ARG A 145 -4.60 -3.04 -0.99
N VAL A 146 -4.66 -4.15 -0.30
CA VAL A 146 -4.84 -4.16 1.16
C VAL A 146 -3.54 -4.54 1.81
N VAL A 147 -3.09 -3.72 2.74
CA VAL A 147 -1.81 -3.82 3.42
C VAL A 147 -2.04 -3.80 4.92
N LEU A 148 -1.52 -4.80 5.65
CA LEU A 148 -1.42 -4.73 7.10
C LEU A 148 -0.01 -4.25 7.46
N LEU A 149 0.07 -3.17 8.21
CA LEU A 149 1.31 -2.70 8.82
C LEU A 149 1.34 -3.03 10.30
N ASN A 150 2.52 -3.38 10.80
CA ASN A 150 2.77 -3.45 12.25
C ASN A 150 2.99 -2.05 12.85
N SER A 151 3.19 -1.98 14.16
CA SER A 151 3.42 -0.74 14.92
C SER A 151 4.65 0.06 14.49
N SER A 152 5.58 -0.56 13.76
CA SER A 152 6.79 0.10 13.23
C SER A 152 6.62 0.56 11.77
N GLY A 153 5.49 0.25 11.12
CA GLY A 153 5.23 0.59 9.72
C GLY A 153 5.82 -0.42 8.73
N VAL A 154 6.14 -1.64 9.19
CA VAL A 154 6.58 -2.75 8.34
C VAL A 154 5.36 -3.50 7.83
N ILE A 155 5.40 -3.92 6.56
CA ILE A 155 4.33 -4.65 5.89
C ILE A 155 4.34 -6.11 6.37
N GLU A 156 3.27 -6.52 7.06
CA GLU A 156 3.09 -7.88 7.57
C GLU A 156 2.22 -8.75 6.66
N TRP A 157 1.40 -8.11 5.83
CA TRP A 157 0.54 -8.79 4.89
C TRP A 157 0.16 -7.86 3.74
N PHE A 158 -0.03 -8.45 2.55
CA PHE A 158 -0.40 -7.75 1.33
C PHE A 158 -1.32 -8.59 0.47
N HIS A 159 -2.33 -7.95 -0.14
CA HIS A 159 -3.22 -8.57 -1.12
C HIS A 159 -3.72 -7.54 -2.14
N ASP A 160 -3.83 -7.93 -3.43
CA ASP A 160 -4.16 -7.06 -4.57
C ASP A 160 -5.13 -7.70 -5.59
N ARG A 161 -5.84 -8.76 -5.20
CA ARG A 161 -6.69 -9.55 -6.13
C ARG A 161 -8.18 -9.49 -5.78
N GLY A 162 -8.58 -8.45 -5.04
CA GLY A 162 -9.97 -8.23 -4.66
C GLY A 162 -10.39 -8.91 -3.37
N TYR A 163 -11.53 -8.48 -2.88
CA TYR A 163 -12.09 -8.91 -1.60
C TYR A 163 -12.47 -10.40 -1.57
N SER A 164 -12.24 -11.01 -0.43
CA SER A 164 -12.76 -12.34 -0.08
C SER A 164 -13.01 -12.42 1.43
N PRO A 165 -14.16 -12.98 1.89
CA PRO A 165 -14.43 -13.18 3.32
C PRO A 165 -13.34 -14.01 4.02
N ARG A 166 -12.78 -15.00 3.34
CA ARG A 166 -11.67 -15.82 3.85
C ARG A 166 -10.44 -14.97 4.19
N LEU A 167 -10.13 -13.99 3.35
CA LEU A 167 -8.97 -13.10 3.56
C LEU A 167 -9.21 -12.14 4.73
N ALA A 168 -10.44 -11.65 4.92
CA ALA A 168 -10.79 -10.85 6.10
C ALA A 168 -10.60 -11.65 7.40
N LEU A 169 -11.02 -12.92 7.42
CA LEU A 169 -10.79 -13.81 8.55
C LEU A 169 -9.29 -14.13 8.75
N GLU A 170 -8.53 -14.29 7.67
CA GLU A 170 -7.08 -14.45 7.74
C GLU A 170 -6.40 -13.23 8.38
N LEU A 171 -6.78 -12.01 7.96
CA LEU A 171 -6.29 -10.76 8.55
C LEU A 171 -6.61 -10.67 10.05
N ARG A 172 -7.81 -11.04 10.45
CA ARG A 172 -8.17 -11.10 11.88
C ARG A 172 -7.21 -12.01 12.65
N GLY A 173 -6.99 -13.24 12.20
CA GLY A 173 -6.07 -14.17 12.84
C GLY A 173 -4.61 -13.69 12.87
N ARG A 174 -4.21 -12.83 11.91
CA ARG A 174 -2.88 -12.18 11.95
C ARG A 174 -2.82 -11.09 13.02
N LEU A 175 -3.87 -10.27 13.13
CA LEU A 175 -3.96 -9.20 14.13
C LEU A 175 -3.96 -9.72 15.58
N GLU A 176 -4.56 -10.88 15.83
CA GLU A 176 -4.52 -11.52 17.14
C GLU A 176 -3.09 -11.83 17.63
N ARG A 177 -2.10 -11.90 16.74
CA ARG A 177 -0.69 -12.11 17.09
C ARG A 177 0.05 -10.83 17.51
N PHE A 178 -0.56 -9.66 17.33
CA PHE A 178 0.00 -8.36 17.73
C PHE A 178 -0.60 -7.84 19.05
N GLN A 179 -1.52 -8.61 19.66
CA GLN A 179 -2.10 -8.33 20.96
C GLN A 179 -1.36 -9.09 22.06
#